data_ab40d50baf9871d426fced993ec82c5b
#
_entry.id   ab40d50baf9871d426fced993ec82c5b
#
_cell.length_a   1.000
_cell.length_b   1.000
_cell.length_c   1.000
_cell.angle_alpha   90.00
_cell.angle_beta   90.00
_cell.angle_gamma   90.00
#
_symmetry.space_group_name_H-M   'P 1'
#
loop_
_entity.id
_entity.type
_entity.pdbx_description
1 polymer ?
#
loop_
_entity_poly.entity_id
_entity_poly.type
_entity_poly.pdbx_seq_one_letter_code
_entity_poly.pdbx_strand_id
1 'polypeptide(L)'
;MNYQDYIWDLGGTLLDNYGTSTAAFVHTLQDFGLTASHDEVYKALKVSTEYAVRQFAPRNKEFLKAYKANEAKELEHPILFDGASELLAQIIQQGGRNFLISHRDDQVLEILQKTQIGLYFTEVVTATNGFKRKPDPESMLYLKDKYQIQSGLVIGDRSIDVEAGQAAGFSCYLFDNMKNLEEFVDIELEKE
;
A
#
# COMPACT_ATOMS: atom_id res chain seq x y z
N MET A 1 -2.47 -24.13 7.78
CA MET A 1 -2.07 -22.76 7.35
C MET A 1 -0.56 -22.61 7.43
N ASN A 2 0.10 -22.21 6.34
CA ASN A 2 1.55 -21.94 6.38
C ASN A 2 1.87 -20.61 7.11
N TYR A 3 0.93 -19.67 7.14
CA TYR A 3 1.04 -18.41 7.84
C TYR A 3 -0.18 -18.16 8.72
N GLN A 4 0.07 -17.69 9.94
CA GLN A 4 -0.97 -17.24 10.86
C GLN A 4 -1.01 -15.72 10.96
N ASP A 5 0.10 -15.06 10.66
CA ASP A 5 0.30 -13.64 10.84
C ASP A 5 0.68 -12.97 9.52
N TYR A 6 -0.05 -11.91 9.18
CA TYR A 6 0.12 -11.16 7.93
C TYR A 6 0.50 -9.72 8.27
N ILE A 7 1.63 -9.26 7.76
CA ILE A 7 2.17 -7.91 8.00
C ILE A 7 2.09 -7.13 6.69
N TRP A 8 1.24 -6.13 6.66
CA TRP A 8 0.88 -5.38 5.48
C TRP A 8 1.59 -4.03 5.42
N ASP A 9 2.04 -3.64 4.23
CA ASP A 9 2.19 -2.24 3.86
C ASP A 9 0.82 -1.65 3.50
N LEU A 10 0.72 -0.31 3.47
CA LEU A 10 -0.53 0.38 3.19
C LEU A 10 -0.62 0.91 1.75
N GLY A 11 0.30 1.80 1.40
CA GLY A 11 0.22 2.54 0.15
C GLY A 11 0.77 1.79 -1.04
N GLY A 12 -0.05 1.48 -2.04
CA GLY A 12 0.32 0.64 -3.18
C GLY A 12 0.12 -0.85 -2.93
N THR A 13 -0.32 -1.24 -1.71
CA THR A 13 -0.60 -2.63 -1.33
C THR A 13 -2.08 -2.82 -0.96
N LEU A 14 -2.58 -2.07 0.01
CA LEU A 14 -4.01 -2.04 0.37
C LEU A 14 -4.73 -0.84 -0.25
N LEU A 15 -4.04 0.32 -0.34
CA LEU A 15 -4.57 1.53 -0.98
C LEU A 15 -4.11 1.63 -2.42
N ASP A 16 -5.03 1.86 -3.35
CA ASP A 16 -4.73 2.19 -4.76
C ASP A 16 -4.32 3.67 -4.91
N ASN A 17 -3.20 4.03 -4.32
CA ASN A 17 -2.64 5.38 -4.43
C ASN A 17 -2.28 5.75 -5.87
N TYR A 18 -1.85 4.79 -6.68
CA TYR A 18 -1.48 5.05 -8.07
C TYR A 18 -2.72 5.33 -8.92
N GLY A 19 -3.82 4.63 -8.69
CA GLY A 19 -5.11 4.92 -9.35
C GLY A 19 -5.60 6.32 -9.02
N THR A 20 -5.60 6.68 -7.72
CA THR A 20 -5.99 8.01 -7.24
C THR A 20 -5.09 9.11 -7.82
N SER A 21 -3.77 8.94 -7.78
CA SER A 21 -2.80 9.90 -8.35
C SER A 21 -2.94 10.02 -9.86
N THR A 22 -3.27 8.92 -10.55
CA THR A 22 -3.50 8.90 -12.00
C THR A 22 -4.76 9.69 -12.37
N ALA A 23 -5.86 9.47 -11.65
CA ALA A 23 -7.11 10.22 -11.86
C ALA A 23 -6.88 11.73 -11.70
N ALA A 24 -6.20 12.14 -10.62
CA ALA A 24 -5.83 13.53 -10.39
C ALA A 24 -4.94 14.11 -11.51
N PHE A 25 -3.99 13.32 -12.03
CA PHE A 25 -3.09 13.75 -13.10
C PHE A 25 -3.85 13.94 -14.43
N VAL A 26 -4.70 12.97 -14.80
CA VAL A 26 -5.54 13.04 -16.00
C VAL A 26 -6.49 14.23 -15.94
N HIS A 27 -7.14 14.45 -14.78
CA HIS A 27 -7.98 15.63 -14.57
C HIS A 27 -7.18 16.93 -14.74
N THR A 28 -5.99 17.01 -14.16
CA THR A 28 -5.12 18.17 -14.33
C THR A 28 -4.72 18.38 -15.80
N LEU A 29 -4.44 17.31 -16.55
CA LEU A 29 -4.17 17.44 -18.00
C LEU A 29 -5.35 18.09 -18.72
N GLN A 30 -6.59 17.67 -18.42
CA GLN A 30 -7.79 18.25 -19.01
C GLN A 30 -7.95 19.73 -18.69
N ASP A 31 -7.66 20.16 -17.43
CA ASP A 31 -7.68 21.57 -17.02
C ASP A 31 -6.69 22.43 -17.83
N PHE A 32 -5.60 21.84 -18.29
CA PHE A 32 -4.59 22.49 -19.12
C PHE A 32 -4.79 22.29 -20.63
N GLY A 33 -5.92 21.70 -21.05
CA GLY A 33 -6.23 21.43 -22.46
C GLY A 33 -5.36 20.34 -23.08
N LEU A 34 -4.76 19.49 -22.24
CA LEU A 34 -3.92 18.34 -22.63
C LEU A 34 -4.71 17.04 -22.46
N THR A 35 -4.31 15.98 -23.16
CA THR A 35 -4.96 14.67 -23.10
C THR A 35 -3.93 13.56 -23.04
N ALA A 36 -4.20 12.56 -22.20
CA ALA A 36 -3.53 11.27 -22.19
C ALA A 36 -4.50 10.23 -21.64
N SER A 37 -4.29 8.97 -21.97
CA SER A 37 -5.09 7.89 -21.40
C SER A 37 -4.69 7.62 -19.94
N HIS A 38 -5.64 7.10 -19.15
CA HIS A 38 -5.39 6.70 -17.78
C HIS A 38 -4.23 5.70 -17.70
N ASP A 39 -4.20 4.69 -18.58
CA ASP A 39 -3.15 3.66 -18.58
C ASP A 39 -1.75 4.19 -18.88
N GLU A 40 -1.63 5.16 -19.79
CA GLU A 40 -0.33 5.77 -20.10
C GLU A 40 0.19 6.58 -18.91
N VAL A 41 -0.70 7.36 -18.29
CA VAL A 41 -0.37 8.16 -17.10
C VAL A 41 -0.04 7.26 -15.91
N TYR A 42 -0.82 6.20 -15.67
CA TYR A 42 -0.57 5.22 -14.61
C TYR A 42 0.83 4.60 -14.72
N LYS A 43 1.20 4.12 -15.91
CA LYS A 43 2.54 3.57 -16.17
C LYS A 43 3.65 4.59 -15.95
N ALA A 44 3.43 5.83 -16.36
CA ALA A 44 4.41 6.89 -16.21
C ALA A 44 4.60 7.31 -14.74
N LEU A 45 3.52 7.39 -13.96
CA LEU A 45 3.56 7.70 -12.53
C LEU A 45 4.24 6.60 -11.71
N LYS A 46 4.13 5.34 -12.14
CA LYS A 46 4.90 4.23 -11.54
C LYS A 46 6.41 4.39 -11.72
N VAL A 47 6.87 5.08 -12.76
CA VAL A 47 8.29 5.42 -12.91
C VAL A 47 8.65 6.59 -11.97
N SER A 48 8.04 7.74 -12.17
CA SER A 48 8.07 8.88 -11.24
C SER A 48 7.12 9.99 -11.70
N THR A 49 6.75 10.88 -10.77
CA THR A 49 5.97 12.09 -11.09
C THR A 49 6.71 12.98 -12.10
N GLU A 50 8.02 13.14 -11.95
CA GLU A 50 8.85 13.95 -12.85
C GLU A 50 8.87 13.37 -14.26
N TYR A 51 8.91 12.04 -14.37
CA TYR A 51 8.83 11.35 -15.66
C TYR A 51 7.48 11.61 -16.34
N ALA A 52 6.37 11.45 -15.62
CA ALA A 52 5.03 11.68 -16.14
C ALA A 52 4.85 13.15 -16.60
N VAL A 53 5.30 14.12 -15.79
CA VAL A 53 5.22 15.55 -16.15
C VAL A 53 6.04 15.84 -17.41
N ARG A 54 7.26 15.30 -17.54
CA ARG A 54 8.07 15.50 -18.75
C ARG A 54 7.42 14.89 -19.98
N GLN A 55 6.72 13.78 -19.84
CA GLN A 55 6.10 13.10 -20.96
C GLN A 55 4.83 13.82 -21.44
N PHE A 56 3.96 14.25 -20.53
CA PHE A 56 2.61 14.73 -20.88
C PHE A 56 2.44 16.26 -20.79
N ALA A 57 3.24 16.95 -19.97
CA ALA A 57 3.14 18.39 -19.76
C ALA A 57 4.51 19.11 -19.76
N PRO A 58 5.46 18.83 -20.70
CA PRO A 58 6.85 19.26 -20.62
C PRO A 58 7.05 20.77 -20.68
N ARG A 59 6.09 21.52 -21.22
CA ARG A 59 6.18 22.97 -21.42
C ARG A 59 5.40 23.78 -20.40
N ASN A 60 4.71 23.13 -19.48
CA ASN A 60 3.82 23.80 -18.54
C ASN A 60 4.42 23.83 -17.13
N LYS A 61 5.00 24.97 -16.75
CA LYS A 61 5.68 25.15 -15.45
C LYS A 61 4.74 25.09 -14.25
N GLU A 62 3.45 25.43 -14.45
CA GLU A 62 2.45 25.41 -13.37
C GLU A 62 1.77 24.05 -13.20
N PHE A 63 1.93 23.15 -14.17
CA PHE A 63 1.27 21.85 -14.18
C PHE A 63 1.55 21.04 -12.92
N LEU A 64 2.82 20.90 -12.54
CA LEU A 64 3.21 20.12 -11.36
C LEU A 64 2.55 20.65 -10.08
N LYS A 65 2.47 21.96 -9.94
CA LYS A 65 1.84 22.60 -8.77
C LYS A 65 0.34 22.33 -8.74
N ALA A 66 -0.34 22.47 -9.89
CA ALA A 66 -1.77 22.19 -10.02
C ALA A 66 -2.06 20.72 -9.78
N TYR A 67 -1.27 19.82 -10.37
CA TYR A 67 -1.38 18.38 -10.14
C TYR A 67 -1.25 18.02 -8.66
N LYS A 68 -0.23 18.54 -7.97
CA LYS A 68 -0.05 18.27 -6.54
C LYS A 68 -1.22 18.77 -5.69
N ALA A 69 -1.83 19.88 -6.05
CA ALA A 69 -3.03 20.40 -5.38
C ALA A 69 -4.26 19.50 -5.61
N ASN A 70 -4.45 19.01 -6.85
CA ASN A 70 -5.53 18.09 -7.19
C ASN A 70 -5.31 16.71 -6.54
N GLU A 71 -4.08 16.17 -6.61
CA GLU A 71 -3.72 14.91 -5.96
C GLU A 71 -4.01 14.94 -4.45
N ALA A 72 -3.66 16.03 -3.76
CA ALA A 72 -3.92 16.16 -2.33
C ALA A 72 -5.42 16.09 -1.99
N LYS A 73 -6.28 16.68 -2.83
CA LYS A 73 -7.75 16.61 -2.65
C LYS A 73 -8.29 15.19 -2.88
N GLU A 74 -7.81 14.51 -3.91
CA GLU A 74 -8.24 13.13 -4.21
C GLU A 74 -7.79 12.17 -3.10
N LEU A 75 -6.59 12.37 -2.52
CA LEU A 75 -6.07 11.57 -1.42
C LEU A 75 -6.86 11.78 -0.10
N GLU A 76 -7.72 12.79 0.01
CA GLU A 76 -8.68 12.91 1.11
C GLU A 76 -9.76 11.81 1.07
N HIS A 77 -9.93 11.16 -0.08
CA HIS A 77 -10.85 10.05 -0.32
C HIS A 77 -10.06 8.77 -0.67
N PRO A 78 -9.47 8.11 0.34
CA PRO A 78 -8.64 6.93 0.09
C PRO A 78 -9.47 5.79 -0.50
N ILE A 79 -8.94 5.16 -1.55
CA ILE A 79 -9.56 4.02 -2.25
C ILE A 79 -8.71 2.78 -1.99
N LEU A 80 -9.35 1.68 -1.58
CA LEU A 80 -8.70 0.38 -1.47
C LEU A 80 -8.63 -0.29 -2.84
N PHE A 81 -7.66 -1.18 -3.03
CA PHE A 81 -7.76 -2.16 -4.10
C PHE A 81 -8.99 -3.03 -3.90
N ASP A 82 -9.68 -3.37 -5.01
CA ASP A 82 -10.81 -4.29 -4.99
C ASP A 82 -10.37 -5.64 -4.37
N GLY A 83 -11.15 -6.18 -3.44
CA GLY A 83 -10.84 -7.41 -2.71
C GLY A 83 -10.00 -7.23 -1.43
N ALA A 84 -9.37 -6.07 -1.20
CA ALA A 84 -8.49 -5.87 -0.05
C ALA A 84 -9.20 -6.04 1.30
N SER A 85 -10.41 -5.49 1.43
CA SER A 85 -11.22 -5.60 2.65
C SER A 85 -11.67 -7.03 2.90
N GLU A 86 -12.11 -7.71 1.85
CA GLU A 86 -12.56 -9.08 1.86
C GLU A 86 -11.45 -10.03 2.28
N LEU A 87 -10.24 -9.85 1.72
CA LEU A 87 -9.09 -10.67 2.07
C LEU A 87 -8.67 -10.50 3.53
N LEU A 88 -8.63 -9.26 4.04
CA LEU A 88 -8.35 -8.99 5.45
C LEU A 88 -9.37 -9.67 6.37
N ALA A 89 -10.66 -9.61 6.01
CA ALA A 89 -11.73 -10.25 6.76
C ALA A 89 -11.61 -11.79 6.73
N GLN A 90 -11.30 -12.37 5.57
CA GLN A 90 -11.13 -13.80 5.39
C GLN A 90 -9.98 -14.37 6.25
N ILE A 91 -8.85 -13.66 6.29
CA ILE A 91 -7.72 -14.05 7.15
C ILE A 91 -8.17 -14.16 8.61
N ILE A 92 -8.92 -13.19 9.12
CA ILE A 92 -9.42 -13.22 10.50
C ILE A 92 -10.43 -14.35 10.72
N GLN A 93 -11.34 -14.57 9.77
CA GLN A 93 -12.33 -15.66 9.85
C GLN A 93 -11.67 -17.03 9.92
N GLN A 94 -10.49 -17.21 9.33
CA GLN A 94 -9.70 -18.42 9.38
C GLN A 94 -8.75 -18.49 10.58
N GLY A 95 -8.84 -17.56 11.52
CA GLY A 95 -8.05 -17.52 12.75
C GLY A 95 -6.68 -16.88 12.63
N GLY A 96 -6.38 -16.26 11.48
CA GLY A 96 -5.16 -15.46 11.27
C GLY A 96 -5.24 -14.06 11.90
N ARG A 97 -4.12 -13.34 11.89
CA ARG A 97 -4.01 -11.97 12.39
C ARG A 97 -3.39 -11.06 11.33
N ASN A 98 -3.92 -9.84 11.22
CA ASN A 98 -3.35 -8.81 10.37
C ASN A 98 -2.66 -7.74 11.22
N PHE A 99 -1.50 -7.28 10.75
CA PHE A 99 -0.72 -6.17 11.28
C PHE A 99 -0.43 -5.18 10.15
N LEU A 100 -0.38 -3.89 10.46
CA LEU A 100 -0.04 -2.87 9.48
C LEU A 100 1.25 -2.17 9.88
N ILE A 101 2.16 -1.95 8.92
CA ILE A 101 3.33 -1.09 9.08
C ILE A 101 3.34 -0.05 7.97
N SER A 102 3.14 1.22 8.33
CA SER A 102 3.18 2.35 7.40
C SER A 102 4.24 3.37 7.80
N HIS A 103 4.90 3.96 6.82
CA HIS A 103 5.83 5.09 7.04
C HIS A 103 5.14 6.46 7.12
N ARG A 104 3.81 6.49 7.03
CA ARG A 104 3.01 7.69 7.29
C ARG A 104 2.85 7.87 8.80
N ASP A 105 2.55 9.09 9.20
CA ASP A 105 2.17 9.43 10.57
C ASP A 105 0.75 8.93 10.94
N ASP A 106 0.15 9.52 11.94
CA ASP A 106 -1.18 9.12 12.43
C ASP A 106 -2.34 9.41 11.45
N GLN A 107 -2.09 10.05 10.30
CA GLN A 107 -3.06 10.11 9.20
C GLN A 107 -3.48 8.71 8.72
N VAL A 108 -2.65 7.70 8.97
CA VAL A 108 -3.01 6.30 8.74
C VAL A 108 -4.30 5.93 9.45
N LEU A 109 -4.50 6.38 10.69
CA LEU A 109 -5.70 6.04 11.48
C LEU A 109 -6.97 6.63 10.86
N GLU A 110 -6.90 7.84 10.29
CA GLU A 110 -8.01 8.44 9.54
C GLU A 110 -8.32 7.66 8.25
N ILE A 111 -7.28 7.23 7.53
CA ILE A 111 -7.42 6.40 6.34
C ILE A 111 -8.11 5.09 6.68
N LEU A 112 -7.66 4.40 7.71
CA LEU A 112 -8.25 3.14 8.16
C LEU A 112 -9.71 3.30 8.61
N GLN A 113 -10.04 4.43 9.23
CA GLN A 113 -11.42 4.77 9.60
C GLN A 113 -12.29 5.03 8.36
N LYS A 114 -11.83 5.86 7.42
CA LYS A 114 -12.55 6.19 6.18
C LYS A 114 -12.80 4.95 5.32
N THR A 115 -11.83 4.06 5.25
CA THR A 115 -11.92 2.80 4.48
C THR A 115 -12.56 1.64 5.25
N GLN A 116 -12.85 1.84 6.54
CA GLN A 116 -13.47 0.86 7.45
C GLN A 116 -12.67 -0.45 7.63
N ILE A 117 -11.38 -0.48 7.29
CA ILE A 117 -10.54 -1.67 7.46
C ILE A 117 -9.77 -1.71 8.79
N GLY A 118 -9.84 -0.64 9.59
CA GLY A 118 -9.11 -0.56 10.86
C GLY A 118 -9.42 -1.69 11.84
N LEU A 119 -10.66 -2.20 11.79
CA LEU A 119 -11.12 -3.30 12.65
C LEU A 119 -10.44 -4.65 12.35
N TYR A 120 -9.81 -4.79 11.19
CA TYR A 120 -9.14 -6.03 10.79
C TYR A 120 -7.69 -6.13 11.28
N PHE A 121 -7.13 -5.07 11.88
CA PHE A 121 -5.75 -5.07 12.33
C PHE A 121 -5.63 -5.28 13.83
N THR A 122 -4.78 -6.24 14.21
CA THR A 122 -4.39 -6.49 15.61
C THR A 122 -3.54 -5.33 16.14
N GLU A 123 -2.64 -4.80 15.32
CA GLU A 123 -1.86 -3.59 15.61
C GLU A 123 -1.50 -2.83 14.34
N VAL A 124 -1.44 -1.52 14.48
CA VAL A 124 -1.01 -0.58 13.42
C VAL A 124 0.23 0.15 13.90
N VAL A 125 1.32 0.01 13.17
CA VAL A 125 2.58 0.72 13.40
C VAL A 125 2.71 1.85 12.38
N THR A 126 2.87 3.07 12.89
CA THR A 126 3.03 4.29 12.09
C THR A 126 4.40 4.93 12.31
N ALA A 127 4.74 5.98 11.56
CA ALA A 127 5.96 6.74 11.78
C ALA A 127 6.03 7.34 13.19
N THR A 128 4.89 7.60 13.85
CA THR A 128 4.80 8.15 15.21
C THR A 128 5.33 7.20 16.28
N ASN A 129 5.37 5.88 16.01
CA ASN A 129 5.97 4.91 16.91
C ASN A 129 7.50 5.04 17.03
N GLY A 130 8.15 5.80 16.14
CA GLY A 130 9.57 6.14 16.24
C GLY A 130 10.55 5.06 15.77
N PHE A 131 10.06 3.98 15.16
CA PHE A 131 10.92 2.96 14.56
C PHE A 131 11.62 3.47 13.30
N LYS A 132 12.78 2.91 13.00
CA LYS A 132 13.44 3.17 11.72
C LYS A 132 12.57 2.73 10.56
N ARG A 133 12.73 3.42 9.44
CA ARG A 133 11.96 3.14 8.22
C ARG A 133 12.48 1.89 7.51
N LYS A 134 11.57 1.13 6.90
CA LYS A 134 11.93 0.04 5.95
C LYS A 134 12.98 0.56 4.93
N PRO A 135 14.04 -0.15 4.63
CA PRO A 135 14.23 -1.59 4.82
C PRO A 135 14.78 -2.01 6.21
N ASP A 136 14.90 -1.11 7.20
CA ASP A 136 15.28 -1.53 8.55
C ASP A 136 14.17 -2.42 9.15
N PRO A 137 14.49 -3.59 9.72
CA PRO A 137 13.52 -4.54 10.24
C PRO A 137 12.93 -4.19 11.61
N GLU A 138 13.31 -3.08 12.23
CA GLU A 138 13.02 -2.77 13.64
C GLU A 138 11.52 -2.87 13.98
N SER A 139 10.64 -2.29 13.14
CA SER A 139 9.20 -2.34 13.34
C SER A 139 8.61 -3.75 13.20
N MET A 140 9.17 -4.57 12.31
CA MET A 140 8.76 -5.96 12.12
C MET A 140 9.24 -6.86 13.27
N LEU A 141 10.46 -6.65 13.76
CA LEU A 141 11.00 -7.33 14.92
C LEU A 141 10.19 -7.00 16.18
N TYR A 142 9.79 -5.73 16.34
CA TYR A 142 8.88 -5.33 17.42
C TYR A 142 7.58 -6.13 17.41
N LEU A 143 6.90 -6.25 16.26
CA LEU A 143 5.68 -7.04 16.15
C LEU A 143 5.94 -8.52 16.42
N LYS A 144 7.06 -9.06 15.88
CA LYS A 144 7.48 -10.44 16.08
C LYS A 144 7.61 -10.78 17.56
N ASP A 145 8.32 -9.94 18.31
CA ASP A 145 8.55 -10.16 19.73
C ASP A 145 7.30 -9.98 20.57
N LYS A 146 6.55 -8.89 20.31
CA LYS A 146 5.34 -8.56 21.09
C LYS A 146 4.24 -9.61 20.95
N TYR A 147 4.04 -10.11 19.72
CA TYR A 147 2.96 -11.05 19.40
C TYR A 147 3.41 -12.49 19.27
N GLN A 148 4.70 -12.77 19.54
CA GLN A 148 5.31 -14.12 19.46
C GLN A 148 5.08 -14.76 18.11
N ILE A 149 5.25 -13.98 17.03
CA ILE A 149 4.99 -14.45 15.66
C ILE A 149 6.04 -15.49 15.26
N GLN A 150 5.58 -16.71 15.00
CA GLN A 150 6.43 -17.83 14.58
C GLN A 150 6.48 -17.99 13.06
N SER A 151 5.34 -17.78 12.41
CA SER A 151 5.20 -17.89 10.97
C SER A 151 4.41 -16.69 10.44
N GLY A 152 5.11 -15.74 9.82
CA GLY A 152 4.52 -14.50 9.30
C GLY A 152 4.82 -14.30 7.81
N LEU A 153 3.88 -13.69 7.11
CA LEU A 153 3.99 -13.24 5.73
C LEU A 153 3.98 -11.72 5.68
N VAL A 154 5.05 -11.11 5.15
CA VAL A 154 5.10 -9.67 4.85
C VAL A 154 4.62 -9.43 3.43
N ILE A 155 3.69 -8.49 3.26
CA ILE A 155 3.10 -8.11 1.97
C ILE A 155 3.31 -6.63 1.74
N GLY A 156 4.00 -6.28 0.65
CA GLY A 156 4.27 -4.90 0.26
C GLY A 156 4.62 -4.79 -1.20
N ASP A 157 4.46 -3.59 -1.78
CA ASP A 157 4.63 -3.35 -3.22
C ASP A 157 6.05 -2.94 -3.62
N ARG A 158 6.96 -2.78 -2.64
CA ARG A 158 8.32 -2.31 -2.89
C ARG A 158 9.38 -3.26 -2.33
N SER A 159 10.57 -3.24 -2.92
CA SER A 159 11.71 -4.04 -2.47
C SER A 159 12.05 -3.81 -1.00
N ILE A 160 11.88 -2.58 -0.50
CA ILE A 160 12.15 -2.25 0.91
C ILE A 160 11.25 -2.99 1.92
N ASP A 161 10.05 -3.38 1.50
CA ASP A 161 9.14 -4.18 2.33
C ASP A 161 9.67 -5.62 2.43
N VAL A 162 10.08 -6.17 1.28
CA VAL A 162 10.67 -7.51 1.17
C VAL A 162 12.00 -7.58 1.95
N GLU A 163 12.87 -6.59 1.77
CA GLU A 163 14.18 -6.52 2.46
C GLU A 163 13.99 -6.48 3.98
N ALA A 164 13.08 -5.64 4.49
CA ALA A 164 12.78 -5.56 5.91
C ALA A 164 12.19 -6.87 6.45
N GLY A 165 11.26 -7.49 5.71
CA GLY A 165 10.65 -8.77 6.07
C GLY A 165 11.67 -9.90 6.15
N GLN A 166 12.52 -10.03 5.15
CA GLN A 166 13.60 -11.03 5.12
C GLN A 166 14.60 -10.81 6.26
N ALA A 167 14.99 -9.56 6.53
CA ALA A 167 15.88 -9.22 7.64
C ALA A 167 15.29 -9.56 9.03
N ALA A 168 13.94 -9.51 9.16
CA ALA A 168 13.21 -9.94 10.35
C ALA A 168 12.98 -11.48 10.40
N GLY A 169 13.33 -12.20 9.33
CA GLY A 169 13.16 -13.65 9.22
C GLY A 169 11.73 -14.08 8.91
N PHE A 170 10.99 -13.25 8.15
CA PHE A 170 9.66 -13.56 7.64
C PHE A 170 9.69 -14.02 6.18
N SER A 171 8.68 -14.76 5.76
CA SER A 171 8.35 -14.92 4.35
C SER A 171 7.83 -13.59 3.78
N CYS A 172 8.03 -13.36 2.48
CA CYS A 172 7.63 -12.09 1.87
C CYS A 172 6.93 -12.33 0.53
N TYR A 173 5.88 -11.55 0.27
CA TYR A 173 5.18 -11.47 -1.00
C TYR A 173 5.33 -10.06 -1.56
N LEU A 174 5.96 -9.94 -2.73
CA LEU A 174 6.01 -8.67 -3.44
C LEU A 174 4.70 -8.46 -4.18
N PHE A 175 3.89 -7.54 -3.67
CA PHE A 175 2.56 -7.29 -4.19
C PHE A 175 2.58 -6.73 -5.61
N ASP A 176 1.80 -7.33 -6.48
CA ASP A 176 1.59 -6.92 -7.87
C ASP A 176 0.12 -6.57 -8.15
N ASN A 177 -0.81 -7.40 -7.70
CA ASN A 177 -2.25 -7.15 -7.75
C ASN A 177 -3.00 -8.05 -6.75
N MET A 178 -4.22 -7.66 -6.42
CA MET A 178 -5.02 -8.33 -5.39
C MET A 178 -5.39 -9.76 -5.78
N LYS A 179 -5.75 -10.00 -7.04
CA LYS A 179 -6.13 -11.33 -7.54
C LYS A 179 -5.02 -12.36 -7.34
N ASN A 180 -3.77 -12.02 -7.71
CA ASN A 180 -2.64 -12.92 -7.53
C ASN A 180 -2.35 -13.18 -6.04
N LEU A 181 -2.52 -12.14 -5.21
CA LEU A 181 -2.37 -12.28 -3.77
C LEU A 181 -3.45 -13.17 -3.16
N GLU A 182 -4.71 -12.98 -3.54
CA GLU A 182 -5.82 -13.85 -3.10
C GLU A 182 -5.56 -15.31 -3.46
N GLU A 183 -5.18 -15.59 -4.71
CA GLU A 183 -4.81 -16.93 -5.16
C GLU A 183 -3.64 -17.49 -4.35
N PHE A 184 -2.64 -16.68 -4.01
CA PHE A 184 -1.49 -17.09 -3.20
C PHE A 184 -1.90 -17.42 -1.75
N VAL A 185 -2.74 -16.58 -1.14
CA VAL A 185 -3.24 -16.78 0.24
C VAL A 185 -4.15 -17.99 0.31
N ASP A 186 -5.03 -18.21 -0.66
CA ASP A 186 -5.92 -19.36 -0.74
C ASP A 186 -5.12 -20.67 -0.89
N ILE A 187 -4.10 -20.70 -1.75
CA ILE A 187 -3.19 -21.83 -1.90
C ILE A 187 -2.50 -22.18 -0.57
N GLU A 188 -2.07 -21.18 0.16
CA GLU A 188 -1.39 -21.36 1.45
C GLU A 188 -2.37 -21.76 2.58
N LEU A 189 -3.64 -21.36 2.48
CA LEU A 189 -4.68 -21.71 3.45
C LEU A 189 -5.29 -23.11 3.24
N GLU A 190 -5.21 -23.68 2.03
CA GLU A 190 -5.72 -25.01 1.70
C GLU A 190 -4.71 -26.15 1.96
N LYS A 191 -3.48 -25.83 2.31
CA LYS A 191 -2.40 -26.83 2.56
C LYS A 191 -2.32 -27.27 4.03
N GLU A 192 -3.44 -27.68 4.62
CA GLU A 192 -3.42 -28.45 5.87
C GLU A 192 -3.06 -29.92 5.65
#